data_ef598635a824d3522b6144f2218c07aa
#
_entry.id   ef598635a824d3522b6144f2218c07aa
#
_cell.length_a   1.000
_cell.length_b   1.000
_cell.length_c   1.000
_cell.angle_alpha   90.00
_cell.angle_beta   90.00
_cell.angle_gamma   90.00
#
_symmetry.space_group_name_H-M   'P 1'
#
loop_
_entity.id
_entity.type
_entity.pdbx_description
1 polymer ?
#
loop_
_entity_poly.entity_id
_entity_poly.type
_entity_poly.pdbx_seq_one_letter_code
_entity_poly.pdbx_strand_id
1 'polypeptide(L)'
;MAKSLLIISRQAPWNGPSAREALDIALAGGAFDLPLGMLFLDDGVFQLAAEQQPTAVQQRNLAANLQALPMFGVEDLFACSHSLTRRGLEADNLVLPVQVLDDAALTALIARFDQVVTL
;
A
#
# COMPACT_ATOMS: atom_id res chain seq x y z
N MET A 1 -17.32 14.15 -12.53
CA MET A 1 -16.36 13.04 -12.50
C MET A 1 -15.59 13.05 -11.19
N ALA A 2 -15.43 11.89 -10.59
CA ALA A 2 -14.65 11.77 -9.38
C ALA A 2 -13.16 11.95 -9.68
N LYS A 3 -12.46 12.65 -8.79
CA LYS A 3 -11.02 12.83 -8.92
C LYS A 3 -10.31 11.57 -8.43
N SER A 4 -9.19 11.23 -9.07
CA SER A 4 -8.39 10.10 -8.65
C SER A 4 -7.54 10.46 -7.43
N LEU A 5 -7.38 9.50 -6.53
CA LEU A 5 -6.64 9.68 -5.27
C LEU A 5 -5.57 8.60 -5.15
N LEU A 6 -4.34 9.03 -4.86
CA LEU A 6 -3.27 8.11 -4.51
C LEU A 6 -2.99 8.21 -3.02
N ILE A 7 -3.06 7.08 -2.33
CA ILE A 7 -2.70 6.99 -0.91
C ILE A 7 -1.29 6.44 -0.82
N ILE A 8 -0.38 7.21 -0.25
CA ILE A 8 1.00 6.77 -0.04
C ILE A 8 1.15 6.36 1.42
N SER A 9 1.40 5.09 1.66
CA SER A 9 1.60 4.53 2.99
C SER A 9 3.09 4.33 3.24
N ARG A 10 3.65 5.07 4.20
CA ARG A 10 5.09 5.12 4.46
C ARG A 10 5.50 4.52 5.78
N GLN A 11 4.56 4.09 6.62
CA GLN A 11 4.86 3.60 7.96
C GLN A 11 4.80 2.09 8.05
N ALA A 12 5.71 1.51 8.82
CA ALA A 12 5.67 0.08 9.11
C ALA A 12 4.41 -0.27 9.91
N PRO A 13 3.94 -1.53 9.83
CA PRO A 13 2.72 -1.93 10.55
C PRO A 13 2.80 -1.75 12.07
N TRP A 14 4.01 -1.81 12.61
CA TRP A 14 4.25 -1.71 14.06
C TRP A 14 4.53 -0.29 14.53
N ASN A 15 4.57 0.68 13.62
CA ASN A 15 5.01 2.04 13.94
C ASN A 15 3.81 3.00 14.06
N GLY A 16 2.90 2.71 15.00
CA GLY A 16 1.74 3.55 15.24
C GLY A 16 0.57 3.23 14.31
N PRO A 17 -0.45 4.11 14.27
CA PRO A 17 -1.72 3.82 13.59
C PRO A 17 -1.73 4.18 12.09
N SER A 18 -0.70 4.81 11.56
CA SER A 18 -0.75 5.37 10.19
C SER A 18 -0.98 4.33 9.11
N ALA A 19 -0.37 3.14 9.24
CA ALA A 19 -0.57 2.06 8.27
C ALA A 19 -2.03 1.62 8.25
N ARG A 20 -2.64 1.48 9.42
CA ARG A 20 -4.05 1.10 9.53
C ARG A 20 -4.97 2.18 8.98
N GLU A 21 -4.67 3.44 9.28
CA GLU A 21 -5.45 4.57 8.78
C GLU A 21 -5.43 4.64 7.27
N ALA A 22 -4.25 4.47 6.65
CA ALA A 22 -4.12 4.45 5.20
C ALA A 22 -4.96 3.35 4.57
N LEU A 23 -4.91 2.16 5.16
CA LEU A 23 -5.68 1.02 4.68
C LEU A 23 -7.18 1.25 4.82
N ASP A 24 -7.62 1.80 5.95
CA ASP A 24 -9.04 2.09 6.18
C ASP A 24 -9.57 3.09 5.16
N ILE A 25 -8.79 4.12 4.81
CA ILE A 25 -9.16 5.08 3.78
C ILE A 25 -9.30 4.39 2.42
N ALA A 26 -8.35 3.50 2.09
CA ALA A 26 -8.38 2.78 0.82
C ALA A 26 -9.60 1.87 0.73
N LEU A 27 -9.91 1.13 1.79
CA LEU A 27 -11.06 0.24 1.81
C LEU A 27 -12.37 1.02 1.69
N ALA A 28 -12.49 2.14 2.42
CA ALA A 28 -13.69 2.97 2.35
C ALA A 28 -13.85 3.58 0.95
N GLY A 29 -12.76 4.08 0.36
CA GLY A 29 -12.81 4.65 -0.99
C GLY A 29 -13.19 3.62 -2.04
N GLY A 30 -12.62 2.42 -1.94
CA GLY A 30 -12.94 1.33 -2.85
C GLY A 30 -14.40 0.90 -2.76
N ALA A 31 -14.95 0.87 -1.53
CA ALA A 31 -16.35 0.51 -1.32
C ALA A 31 -17.32 1.50 -1.98
N PHE A 32 -16.89 2.75 -2.16
CA PHE A 32 -17.68 3.78 -2.85
C PHE A 32 -17.29 3.93 -4.33
N ASP A 33 -16.54 2.99 -4.87
CA ASP A 33 -16.09 3.00 -6.27
C ASP A 33 -15.30 4.24 -6.66
N LEU A 34 -14.58 4.83 -5.71
CA LEU A 34 -13.72 5.96 -6.02
C LEU A 34 -12.47 5.50 -6.78
N PRO A 35 -12.03 6.25 -7.81
CA PRO A 35 -10.79 5.89 -8.51
C PRO A 35 -9.60 6.19 -7.61
N LEU A 36 -9.05 5.14 -7.01
CA LEU A 36 -7.91 5.32 -6.12
C LEU A 36 -6.87 4.22 -6.30
N GLY A 37 -5.62 4.58 -5.96
CA GLY A 37 -4.52 3.65 -5.91
C GLY A 37 -3.82 3.75 -4.56
N MET A 38 -3.00 2.77 -4.25
CA MET A 38 -2.22 2.75 -3.02
C MET A 38 -0.77 2.41 -3.35
N LEU A 39 0.14 3.23 -2.82
CA LEU A 39 1.58 3.07 -3.00
C LEU A 39 2.23 2.82 -1.65
N PHE A 40 3.01 1.74 -1.58
CA PHE A 40 3.80 1.42 -0.40
C PHE A 40 5.22 1.93 -0.61
N LEU A 41 5.65 2.82 0.26
CA LEU A 41 6.91 3.55 0.14
C LEU A 41 7.66 3.53 1.47
N ASP A 42 8.98 3.57 1.43
CA ASP A 42 9.81 3.55 2.64
C ASP A 42 9.45 2.35 3.54
N ASP A 43 9.26 2.56 4.83
CA ASP A 43 8.91 1.49 5.76
C ASP A 43 7.52 0.91 5.52
N GLY A 44 6.68 1.58 4.73
CA GLY A 44 5.38 1.06 4.36
C GLY A 44 5.44 -0.26 3.61
N VAL A 45 6.55 -0.55 2.93
CA VAL A 45 6.72 -1.82 2.22
C VAL A 45 6.75 -3.03 3.16
N PHE A 46 7.06 -2.82 4.44
CA PHE A 46 7.00 -3.91 5.43
C PHE A 46 5.58 -4.46 5.61
N GLN A 47 4.56 -3.69 5.28
CA GLN A 47 3.18 -4.18 5.30
C GLN A 47 2.96 -5.32 4.32
N LEU A 48 3.78 -5.40 3.29
CA LEU A 48 3.68 -6.40 2.22
C LEU A 48 4.49 -7.66 2.52
N ALA A 49 5.29 -7.67 3.58
CA ALA A 49 6.16 -8.80 3.90
C ALA A 49 5.34 -10.04 4.22
N ALA A 50 5.66 -11.16 3.53
CA ALA A 50 4.91 -12.40 3.66
C ALA A 50 5.08 -13.03 5.02
N GLU A 51 6.28 -12.89 5.62
CA GLU A 51 6.61 -13.52 6.91
C GLU A 51 6.64 -12.47 8.01
N GLN A 52 5.46 -12.06 8.45
CA GLN A 52 5.35 -11.17 9.59
C GLN A 52 5.32 -11.96 10.89
N GLN A 53 5.75 -11.31 11.98
CA GLN A 53 5.78 -11.95 13.29
C GLN A 53 4.36 -12.32 13.72
N PRO A 54 4.08 -13.62 13.96
CA PRO A 54 2.71 -14.04 14.27
C PRO A 54 2.22 -13.61 15.65
N THR A 55 3.10 -13.09 16.50
CA THR A 55 2.73 -12.60 17.82
C THR A 55 1.92 -11.30 17.77
N ALA A 56 1.97 -10.58 16.66
CA ALA A 56 1.27 -9.30 16.55
C ALA A 56 -0.09 -9.52 15.88
N VAL A 57 -1.13 -9.67 16.69
CA VAL A 57 -2.51 -9.86 16.21
C VAL A 57 -2.92 -8.73 15.27
N GLN A 58 -2.54 -7.50 15.60
CA GLN A 58 -2.86 -6.33 14.78
C GLN A 58 -2.20 -6.40 13.41
N GLN A 59 -0.99 -6.93 13.32
CA GLN A 59 -0.30 -7.09 12.05
C GLN A 59 -0.96 -8.15 11.17
N ARG A 60 -1.45 -9.24 11.77
CA ARG A 60 -2.19 -10.26 11.03
C ARG A 60 -3.50 -9.72 10.49
N ASN A 61 -4.20 -8.91 11.28
CA ASN A 61 -5.43 -8.27 10.82
C ASN A 61 -5.16 -7.29 9.70
N LEU A 62 -4.05 -6.56 9.79
CA LEU A 62 -3.65 -5.63 8.73
C LEU A 62 -3.38 -6.38 7.43
N ALA A 63 -2.62 -7.47 7.49
CA ALA A 63 -2.30 -8.27 6.31
C ALA A 63 -3.56 -8.84 5.66
N ALA A 64 -4.49 -9.36 6.46
CA ALA A 64 -5.74 -9.90 5.95
C ALA A 64 -6.56 -8.82 5.25
N ASN A 65 -6.62 -7.63 5.81
CA ASN A 65 -7.37 -6.52 5.23
C ASN A 65 -6.69 -5.98 3.97
N LEU A 66 -5.35 -5.99 3.92
CA LEU A 66 -4.62 -5.65 2.70
C LEU A 66 -4.98 -6.59 1.56
N GLN A 67 -5.04 -7.88 1.85
CA GLN A 67 -5.40 -8.88 0.84
C GLN A 67 -6.83 -8.74 0.36
N ALA A 68 -7.69 -8.06 1.12
CA ALA A 68 -9.06 -7.80 0.74
C ALA A 68 -9.22 -6.61 -0.22
N LEU A 69 -8.18 -5.78 -0.39
CA LEU A 69 -8.27 -4.57 -1.21
C LEU A 69 -8.83 -4.82 -2.62
N PRO A 70 -8.35 -5.82 -3.37
CA PRO A 70 -8.91 -6.06 -4.71
C PRO A 70 -10.40 -6.41 -4.68
N MET A 71 -10.88 -7.07 -3.63
CA MET A 71 -12.30 -7.40 -3.49
C MET A 71 -13.17 -6.16 -3.28
N PHE A 72 -12.58 -5.10 -2.76
CA PHE A 72 -13.27 -3.82 -2.59
C PHE A 72 -13.04 -2.87 -3.77
N GLY A 73 -12.47 -3.37 -4.86
CA GLY A 73 -12.27 -2.58 -6.07
C GLY A 73 -10.96 -1.81 -6.12
N VAL A 74 -10.08 -1.99 -5.16
CA VAL A 74 -8.77 -1.31 -5.14
C VAL A 74 -7.74 -2.24 -5.77
N GLU A 75 -7.53 -2.09 -7.07
CA GLU A 75 -6.62 -2.94 -7.83
C GLU A 75 -5.33 -2.27 -8.23
N ASP A 76 -5.26 -0.94 -8.14
CA ASP A 76 -4.07 -0.15 -8.47
C ASP A 76 -3.15 -0.06 -7.26
N LEU A 77 -2.35 -1.11 -7.09
CA LEU A 77 -1.47 -1.29 -5.93
C LEU A 77 -0.02 -1.28 -6.38
N PHE A 78 0.79 -0.45 -5.76
CA PHE A 78 2.17 -0.20 -6.17
C PHE A 78 3.12 -0.26 -4.99
N ALA A 79 4.37 -0.62 -5.27
CA ALA A 79 5.44 -0.59 -4.27
C ALA A 79 6.72 -0.04 -4.89
N CYS A 80 7.49 0.68 -4.09
CA CYS A 80 8.76 1.25 -4.51
C CYS A 80 9.85 0.16 -4.53
N SER A 81 10.46 -0.05 -5.69
CA SER A 81 11.54 -1.02 -5.88
C SER A 81 12.72 -0.75 -4.94
N HIS A 82 13.14 0.50 -4.86
CA HIS A 82 14.25 0.92 -4.01
C HIS A 82 13.95 0.65 -2.53
N SER A 83 12.73 0.96 -2.09
CA SER A 83 12.32 0.71 -0.70
C SER A 83 12.34 -0.77 -0.36
N LEU A 84 11.88 -1.62 -1.27
CA LEU A 84 11.91 -3.08 -1.09
C LEU A 84 13.34 -3.58 -0.98
N THR A 85 14.20 -3.19 -1.91
CA THR A 85 15.59 -3.64 -1.97
C THR A 85 16.37 -3.23 -0.72
N ARG A 86 16.21 -2.00 -0.27
CA ARG A 86 16.92 -1.51 0.91
C ARG A 86 16.52 -2.24 2.19
N ARG A 87 15.34 -2.84 2.21
CA ARG A 87 14.80 -3.55 3.38
C ARG A 87 14.87 -5.06 3.25
N GLY A 88 15.54 -5.54 2.19
CA GLY A 88 15.72 -6.99 1.99
C GLY A 88 14.44 -7.72 1.63
N LEU A 89 13.46 -7.04 1.08
CA LEU A 89 12.21 -7.66 0.65
C LEU A 89 12.27 -7.97 -0.84
N GLU A 90 11.76 -9.16 -1.20
CA GLU A 90 11.72 -9.59 -2.60
C GLU A 90 10.32 -9.42 -3.17
N ALA A 91 10.26 -8.90 -4.40
CA ALA A 91 8.99 -8.65 -5.08
C ALA A 91 8.15 -9.92 -5.24
N ASP A 92 8.80 -11.07 -5.34
CA ASP A 92 8.12 -12.35 -5.55
C ASP A 92 7.48 -12.91 -4.27
N ASN A 93 7.78 -12.34 -3.11
CA ASN A 93 7.38 -12.89 -1.82
C ASN A 93 6.55 -11.90 -1.00
N LEU A 94 5.65 -11.20 -1.66
CA LEU A 94 4.77 -10.23 -1.00
C LEU A 94 3.38 -10.83 -0.81
N VAL A 95 2.69 -10.39 0.25
CA VAL A 95 1.35 -10.90 0.58
C VAL A 95 0.28 -10.46 -0.40
N LEU A 96 0.57 -9.47 -1.23
CA LEU A 96 -0.39 -8.81 -2.10
C LEU A 96 0.25 -8.58 -3.46
N PRO A 97 -0.42 -8.88 -4.57
CA PRO A 97 0.14 -8.57 -5.88
C PRO A 97 0.18 -7.06 -6.09
N VAL A 98 1.38 -6.53 -6.22
CA VAL A 98 1.61 -5.10 -6.45
C VAL A 98 2.51 -4.94 -7.66
N GLN A 99 2.38 -3.79 -8.32
CA GLN A 99 3.30 -3.41 -9.38
C GLN A 99 4.51 -2.72 -8.74
N VAL A 100 5.69 -3.28 -8.94
CA VAL A 100 6.93 -2.73 -8.37
C VAL A 100 7.49 -1.70 -9.34
N LEU A 101 7.75 -0.48 -8.84
CA LEU A 101 8.14 0.66 -9.66
C LEU A 101 9.50 1.21 -9.25
N ASP A 102 10.29 1.61 -10.24
CA ASP A 102 11.53 2.36 -10.02
C ASP A 102 11.22 3.85 -9.82
N ASP A 103 12.27 4.66 -9.56
CA ASP A 103 12.10 6.08 -9.26
C ASP A 103 11.43 6.85 -10.39
N ALA A 104 11.78 6.56 -11.64
CA ALA A 104 11.19 7.25 -12.79
C ALA A 104 9.70 6.90 -12.92
N ALA A 105 9.36 5.62 -12.73
CA ALA A 105 7.98 5.16 -12.78
C ALA A 105 7.16 5.72 -11.63
N LEU A 106 7.76 5.87 -10.43
CA LEU A 106 7.09 6.47 -9.28
C LEU A 106 6.73 7.93 -9.54
N THR A 107 7.65 8.70 -10.11
CA THR A 107 7.40 10.09 -10.45
C THR A 107 6.23 10.20 -11.42
N ALA A 108 6.22 9.36 -12.45
CA ALA A 108 5.13 9.34 -13.42
C ALA A 108 3.80 8.92 -12.78
N LEU A 109 3.83 7.95 -11.87
CA LEU A 109 2.64 7.50 -11.16
C LEU A 109 2.01 8.62 -10.35
N ILE A 110 2.81 9.30 -9.54
CA ILE A 110 2.32 10.39 -8.67
C ILE A 110 1.68 11.48 -9.51
N ALA A 111 2.27 11.80 -10.66
CA ALA A 111 1.75 12.83 -11.55
C ALA A 111 0.40 12.45 -12.19
N ARG A 112 0.06 11.16 -12.26
CA ARG A 112 -1.19 10.70 -12.87
C ARG A 112 -2.42 10.95 -12.00
N PHE A 113 -2.25 11.06 -10.70
CA PHE A 113 -3.37 11.19 -9.78
C PHE A 113 -3.71 12.65 -9.53
N ASP A 114 -4.99 12.93 -9.39
CA ASP A 114 -5.47 14.30 -9.12
C ASP A 114 -5.10 14.76 -7.72
N GLN A 115 -5.12 13.84 -6.76
CA GLN A 115 -4.81 14.13 -5.36
C GLN A 115 -3.90 13.05 -4.81
N VAL A 116 -3.02 13.44 -3.89
CA VAL A 116 -2.09 12.51 -3.22
C VAL A 116 -2.15 12.78 -1.73
N VAL A 117 -2.36 11.73 -0.96
CA VAL A 117 -2.35 11.78 0.51
C VAL A 117 -1.24 10.86 1.01
N THR A 118 -0.35 11.41 1.86
CA THR A 118 0.75 10.65 2.45
C THR A 118 0.50 10.44 3.93
N LEU A 119 0.61 9.19 4.36
CA LEU A 119 0.40 8.82 5.76
C LEU A 119 1.59 8.07 6.34
#